data_6cf4c0226fc99a339605c0d33a2e31b0
#
_entry.id   6cf4c0226fc99a339605c0d33a2e31b0
#
_cell.length_a   1.000
_cell.length_b   1.000
_cell.length_c   1.000
_cell.angle_alpha   90.00
_cell.angle_beta   90.00
_cell.angle_gamma   90.00
#
_symmetry.space_group_name_H-M   'P 1'
#
loop_
_entity.id
_entity.type
_entity.pdbx_description
1 polymer ?
#
loop_
_entity_poly.entity_id
_entity_poly.type
_entity_poly.pdbx_seq_one_letter_code
_entity_poly.pdbx_strand_id
1 'polypeptide(L)'
;MEKNKEIFGLPLMFWGLWVTLLILWMGRFVTSFLSMYLVSDMHVSAGVAGTIVSMYGFGGIFGCLYGGALSDRFGRPAMIVIGNLGSAAMLVLLAFIGNPWIMAIALLAYGAISSMPTPAVAAYVSDVVPFHKQKRAYSLQTWAANFGFAIGPIIANQLVKISYALMFYAEAAVLVFATILMIVFFKEVGLGKRPRGEVAPARASQAAESAAGNAVEHAVKQTGESQRPQRFSVWRSYRRACADGALMSMVVLMFLYTLAYYQIVSGLPISMTQIGLGTDEYSSLLTINGGLLCLLQIPAIGLFQRMSNTRVLVLGMSITAVGYAFQIGANSWVAFAIATVLWTLGELGTFPIAATTVANIAPKDVRGTYQGLYNLVWSLSNAFSPLVGGWILNAFGSRVLWICCTVMFVIVAIGFYVTRGPRERAAARNLAVEEG
;
A
#
# COMPACT_ATOMS: atom_id res chain seq x y z
N MET A 1 -25.52 20.73 -13.87
CA MET A 1 -26.52 19.76 -13.38
C MET A 1 -26.09 18.29 -13.44
N GLU A 2 -24.82 17.94 -13.73
CA GLU A 2 -24.37 16.54 -13.83
C GLU A 2 -23.53 16.03 -12.63
N LYS A 3 -23.39 16.82 -11.57
CA LYS A 3 -22.53 16.49 -10.41
C LYS A 3 -22.96 15.27 -9.58
N ASN A 4 -24.16 14.70 -9.82
CA ASN A 4 -24.74 13.62 -9.01
C ASN A 4 -25.02 12.33 -9.79
N LYS A 5 -24.38 12.12 -10.95
CA LYS A 5 -24.57 10.85 -11.65
C LYS A 5 -23.83 9.75 -10.90
N GLU A 6 -24.57 8.86 -10.26
CA GLU A 6 -24.04 7.67 -9.63
C GLU A 6 -24.08 6.50 -10.61
N ILE A 7 -22.96 5.79 -10.74
CA ILE A 7 -22.87 4.53 -11.46
C ILE A 7 -22.59 3.43 -10.44
N PHE A 8 -23.39 2.38 -10.43
CA PHE A 8 -23.31 1.33 -9.42
C PHE A 8 -23.24 1.86 -7.98
N GLY A 9 -24.00 2.92 -7.69
CA GLY A 9 -24.12 3.51 -6.35
C GLY A 9 -22.87 4.30 -5.88
N LEU A 10 -21.92 4.62 -6.76
CA LEU A 10 -20.76 5.47 -6.47
C LEU A 10 -20.72 6.66 -7.43
N PRO A 11 -20.19 7.82 -7.01
CA PRO A 11 -20.08 9.00 -7.86
C PRO A 11 -19.26 8.73 -9.13
N LEU A 12 -19.65 9.33 -10.25
CA LEU A 12 -18.93 9.22 -11.53
C LEU A 12 -17.44 9.62 -11.37
N MET A 13 -17.16 10.61 -10.53
CA MET A 13 -15.81 11.07 -10.21
C MET A 13 -14.93 9.97 -9.60
N PHE A 14 -15.51 9.08 -8.81
CA PHE A 14 -14.79 7.92 -8.27
C PHE A 14 -14.39 6.96 -9.39
N TRP A 15 -15.29 6.70 -10.36
CA TRP A 15 -15.00 5.78 -11.46
C TRP A 15 -13.89 6.27 -12.39
N GLY A 16 -13.83 7.58 -12.66
CA GLY A 16 -12.71 8.16 -13.41
C GLY A 16 -11.37 7.95 -12.71
N LEU A 17 -11.30 8.21 -11.40
CA LEU A 17 -10.12 7.92 -10.61
C LEU A 17 -9.81 6.41 -10.59
N TRP A 18 -10.84 5.56 -10.44
CA TRP A 18 -10.68 4.11 -10.36
C TRP A 18 -10.09 3.52 -11.66
N VAL A 19 -10.60 3.93 -12.83
CA VAL A 19 -10.05 3.51 -14.13
C VAL A 19 -8.60 3.97 -14.27
N THR A 20 -8.30 5.21 -13.89
CA THR A 20 -6.93 5.74 -13.90
C THR A 20 -6.01 4.92 -13.02
N LEU A 21 -6.43 4.58 -11.80
CA LEU A 21 -5.67 3.75 -10.88
C LEU A 21 -5.47 2.32 -11.41
N LEU A 22 -6.51 1.73 -12.03
CA LEU A 22 -6.40 0.41 -12.65
C LEU A 22 -5.31 0.40 -13.73
N ILE A 23 -5.32 1.39 -14.63
CA ILE A 23 -4.30 1.54 -15.68
C ILE A 23 -2.91 1.70 -15.07
N LEU A 24 -2.77 2.54 -14.04
CA LEU A 24 -1.50 2.74 -13.33
C LEU A 24 -0.98 1.45 -12.68
N TRP A 25 -1.86 0.64 -12.06
CA TRP A 25 -1.45 -0.63 -11.47
C TRP A 25 -1.07 -1.67 -12.52
N MET A 26 -1.78 -1.73 -13.66
CA MET A 26 -1.43 -2.60 -14.78
C MET A 26 -0.09 -2.22 -15.42
N GLY A 27 0.29 -0.95 -15.39
CA GLY A 27 1.52 -0.44 -15.98
C GLY A 27 2.70 -0.36 -15.01
N ARG A 28 2.59 -0.87 -13.79
CA ARG A 28 3.64 -0.79 -12.77
C ARG A 28 4.63 -1.95 -12.91
N PHE A 29 5.53 -1.84 -13.88
CA PHE A 29 6.43 -2.92 -14.30
C PHE A 29 7.77 -2.89 -13.58
N VAL A 30 8.37 -1.71 -13.49
CA VAL A 30 9.78 -1.51 -13.10
C VAL A 30 10.05 -2.06 -11.71
N THR A 31 9.20 -1.74 -10.73
CA THR A 31 9.42 -2.18 -9.34
C THR A 31 9.44 -3.69 -9.17
N SER A 32 8.72 -4.45 -10.00
CA SER A 32 8.67 -5.91 -9.93
C SER A 32 9.88 -6.57 -10.60
N PHE A 33 10.40 -5.99 -11.69
CA PHE A 33 11.49 -6.58 -12.47
C PHE A 33 12.86 -5.94 -12.20
N LEU A 34 12.91 -4.87 -11.39
CA LEU A 34 14.13 -4.10 -11.15
C LEU A 34 15.27 -4.93 -10.56
N SER A 35 14.98 -5.82 -9.60
CA SER A 35 16.00 -6.70 -9.01
C SER A 35 16.60 -7.66 -10.03
N MET A 36 15.76 -8.20 -10.92
CA MET A 36 16.19 -9.10 -11.98
C MET A 36 17.00 -8.35 -13.04
N TYR A 37 16.58 -7.16 -13.45
CA TYR A 37 17.32 -6.27 -14.35
C TYR A 37 18.73 -5.99 -13.82
N LEU A 38 18.86 -5.60 -12.55
CA LEU A 38 20.15 -5.30 -11.94
C LEU A 38 21.10 -6.49 -11.93
N VAL A 39 20.58 -7.70 -11.64
CA VAL A 39 21.43 -8.90 -11.58
C VAL A 39 21.71 -9.48 -12.96
N SER A 40 20.69 -9.58 -13.84
CA SER A 40 20.81 -10.27 -15.13
C SER A 40 21.40 -9.40 -16.22
N ASP A 41 21.08 -8.09 -16.28
CA ASP A 41 21.48 -7.18 -17.35
C ASP A 41 22.67 -6.29 -16.94
N MET A 42 22.61 -5.72 -15.74
CA MET A 42 23.71 -4.90 -15.22
C MET A 42 24.82 -5.72 -14.50
N HIS A 43 24.64 -7.03 -14.35
CA HIS A 43 25.60 -7.97 -13.75
C HIS A 43 26.12 -7.56 -12.37
N VAL A 44 25.30 -6.89 -11.56
CA VAL A 44 25.67 -6.54 -10.18
C VAL A 44 25.37 -7.69 -9.21
N SER A 45 26.11 -7.75 -8.10
CA SER A 45 25.85 -8.75 -7.07
C SER A 45 24.47 -8.55 -6.41
N ALA A 46 23.90 -9.60 -5.82
CA ALA A 46 22.62 -9.55 -5.13
C ALA A 46 22.58 -8.48 -4.03
N GLY A 47 23.68 -8.30 -3.30
CA GLY A 47 23.81 -7.27 -2.26
C GLY A 47 23.75 -5.85 -2.81
N VAL A 48 24.44 -5.60 -3.93
CA VAL A 48 24.39 -4.30 -4.62
C VAL A 48 23.00 -4.06 -5.18
N ALA A 49 22.38 -5.05 -5.84
CA ALA A 49 21.02 -4.95 -6.35
C ALA A 49 20.01 -4.61 -5.24
N GLY A 50 20.08 -5.31 -4.10
CA GLY A 50 19.23 -5.03 -2.94
C GLY A 50 19.43 -3.62 -2.39
N THR A 51 20.67 -3.11 -2.35
CA THR A 51 20.98 -1.74 -1.93
C THR A 51 20.38 -0.72 -2.90
N ILE A 52 20.50 -0.93 -4.20
CA ILE A 52 19.96 -0.04 -5.23
C ILE A 52 18.43 0.00 -5.18
N VAL A 53 17.79 -1.17 -5.10
CA VAL A 53 16.32 -1.26 -5.01
C VAL A 53 15.80 -0.61 -3.72
N SER A 54 16.52 -0.72 -2.61
CA SER A 54 16.14 -0.09 -1.34
C SER A 54 16.09 1.44 -1.41
N MET A 55 16.87 2.07 -2.29
CA MET A 55 16.84 3.53 -2.49
C MET A 55 15.47 4.01 -2.96
N TYR A 56 14.79 3.24 -3.81
CA TYR A 56 13.40 3.51 -4.18
C TYR A 56 12.48 3.56 -2.95
N GLY A 57 12.61 2.59 -2.04
CA GLY A 57 11.83 2.56 -0.79
C GLY A 57 12.15 3.73 0.13
N PHE A 58 13.42 4.07 0.32
CA PHE A 58 13.84 5.25 1.11
C PHE A 58 13.29 6.54 0.50
N GLY A 59 13.38 6.70 -0.81
CA GLY A 59 12.75 7.82 -1.52
C GLY A 59 11.26 7.90 -1.24
N GLY A 60 10.56 6.76 -1.29
CA GLY A 60 9.13 6.66 -1.02
C GLY A 60 8.71 7.17 0.36
N ILE A 61 9.53 6.94 1.40
CA ILE A 61 9.28 7.50 2.74
C ILE A 61 9.25 9.03 2.69
N PHE A 62 10.26 9.65 2.06
CA PHE A 62 10.31 11.11 1.91
C PHE A 62 9.13 11.62 1.07
N GLY A 63 8.81 10.93 -0.03
CA GLY A 63 7.69 11.28 -0.90
C GLY A 63 6.35 11.29 -0.18
N CYS A 64 6.05 10.26 0.61
CA CYS A 64 4.83 10.20 1.42
C CYS A 64 4.78 11.28 2.50
N LEU A 65 5.89 11.56 3.18
CA LEU A 65 5.95 12.58 4.25
C LEU A 65 5.70 13.99 3.72
N TYR A 66 6.37 14.37 2.63
CA TYR A 66 6.24 15.69 2.04
C TYR A 66 5.02 15.83 1.11
N GLY A 67 4.59 14.73 0.49
CA GLY A 67 3.48 14.71 -0.45
C GLY A 67 2.16 15.19 0.14
N GLY A 68 1.88 14.88 1.41
CA GLY A 68 0.70 15.38 2.12
C GLY A 68 0.71 16.91 2.24
N ALA A 69 1.79 17.49 2.76
CA ALA A 69 1.92 18.93 2.93
C ALA A 69 1.91 19.70 1.60
N LEU A 70 2.55 19.13 0.56
CA LEU A 70 2.53 19.73 -0.78
C LEU A 70 1.12 19.62 -1.40
N SER A 71 0.42 18.51 -1.18
CA SER A 71 -0.96 18.32 -1.65
C SER A 71 -1.93 19.33 -1.07
N ASP A 72 -1.76 19.67 0.22
CA ASP A 72 -2.57 20.70 0.87
C ASP A 72 -2.29 22.11 0.31
N ARG A 73 -1.03 22.38 -0.09
CA ARG A 73 -0.60 23.68 -0.64
C ARG A 73 -0.97 23.86 -2.12
N PHE A 74 -0.71 22.87 -2.96
CA PHE A 74 -0.89 22.95 -4.42
C PHE A 74 -2.24 22.41 -4.90
N GLY A 75 -2.97 21.72 -4.03
CA GLY A 75 -4.22 21.03 -4.35
C GLY A 75 -4.00 19.59 -4.80
N ARG A 76 -4.96 18.72 -4.46
CA ARG A 76 -4.86 17.26 -4.66
C ARG A 76 -4.69 16.86 -6.13
N PRO A 77 -5.51 17.39 -7.10
CA PRO A 77 -5.35 17.03 -8.51
C PRO A 77 -4.00 17.44 -9.09
N ALA A 78 -3.51 18.64 -8.74
CA ALA A 78 -2.22 19.12 -9.21
C ALA A 78 -1.06 18.23 -8.71
N MET A 79 -1.13 17.80 -7.44
CA MET A 79 -0.11 16.93 -6.85
C MET A 79 -0.06 15.55 -7.51
N ILE A 80 -1.21 14.99 -7.89
CA ILE A 80 -1.27 13.71 -8.61
C ILE A 80 -0.66 13.88 -10.01
N VAL A 81 -0.98 14.94 -10.73
CA VAL A 81 -0.43 15.23 -12.07
C VAL A 81 1.09 15.44 -12.01
N ILE A 82 1.57 16.26 -11.09
CA ILE A 82 3.01 16.57 -10.94
C ILE A 82 3.78 15.28 -10.57
N GLY A 83 3.25 14.48 -9.63
CA GLY A 83 3.88 13.23 -9.22
C GLY A 83 3.94 12.20 -10.35
N ASN A 84 2.87 12.03 -11.12
CA ASN A 84 2.85 11.09 -12.24
C ASN A 84 3.78 11.52 -13.38
N LEU A 85 3.72 12.79 -13.80
CA LEU A 85 4.58 13.30 -14.88
C LEU A 85 6.06 13.34 -14.46
N GLY A 86 6.35 13.72 -13.22
CA GLY A 86 7.70 13.65 -12.66
C GLY A 86 8.22 12.21 -12.60
N SER A 87 7.37 11.25 -12.24
CA SER A 87 7.68 9.82 -12.26
C SER A 87 7.97 9.32 -13.67
N ALA A 88 7.17 9.73 -14.66
CA ALA A 88 7.39 9.38 -16.06
C ALA A 88 8.74 9.93 -16.57
N ALA A 89 9.08 11.18 -16.25
CA ALA A 89 10.37 11.76 -16.61
C ALA A 89 11.54 11.01 -15.95
N MET A 90 11.40 10.62 -14.68
CA MET A 90 12.42 9.84 -13.98
C MET A 90 12.59 8.43 -14.56
N LEU A 91 11.51 7.78 -15.00
CA LEU A 91 11.58 6.47 -15.66
C LEU A 91 12.33 6.58 -17.02
N VAL A 92 12.03 7.61 -17.81
CA VAL A 92 12.78 7.87 -19.04
C VAL A 92 14.26 8.09 -18.75
N LEU A 93 14.59 8.86 -17.70
CA LEU A 93 15.97 9.07 -17.27
C LEU A 93 16.65 7.75 -16.86
N LEU A 94 15.96 6.91 -16.07
CA LEU A 94 16.48 5.62 -15.60
C LEU A 94 16.84 4.69 -16.77
N ALA A 95 16.12 4.75 -17.89
CA ALA A 95 16.37 3.94 -19.07
C ALA A 95 17.75 4.24 -19.73
N PHE A 96 18.33 5.41 -19.50
CA PHE A 96 19.65 5.81 -20.04
C PHE A 96 20.81 5.57 -19.08
N ILE A 97 20.53 5.18 -17.81
CA ILE A 97 21.56 5.06 -16.77
C ILE A 97 22.18 3.66 -16.83
N GLY A 98 23.44 3.58 -17.28
CA GLY A 98 24.23 2.34 -17.25
C GLY A 98 25.08 2.16 -15.99
N ASN A 99 25.21 3.17 -15.11
CA ASN A 99 25.99 3.07 -13.88
C ASN A 99 25.09 2.72 -12.67
N PRO A 100 25.36 1.61 -11.95
CA PRO A 100 24.53 1.17 -10.84
C PRO A 100 24.38 2.20 -9.71
N TRP A 101 25.43 2.95 -9.38
CA TRP A 101 25.39 3.93 -8.29
C TRP A 101 24.63 5.20 -8.67
N ILE A 102 24.73 5.63 -9.94
CA ILE A 102 23.89 6.74 -10.46
C ILE A 102 22.43 6.30 -10.47
N MET A 103 22.16 5.03 -10.84
CA MET A 103 20.81 4.45 -10.77
C MET A 103 20.25 4.43 -9.34
N ALA A 104 21.07 4.15 -8.32
CA ALA A 104 20.65 4.20 -6.93
C ALA A 104 20.13 5.60 -6.54
N ILE A 105 20.87 6.66 -6.91
CA ILE A 105 20.48 8.06 -6.66
C ILE A 105 19.19 8.42 -7.43
N ALA A 106 19.11 8.01 -8.71
CA ALA A 106 17.93 8.24 -9.52
C ALA A 106 16.70 7.51 -8.99
N LEU A 107 16.85 6.28 -8.47
CA LEU A 107 15.79 5.51 -7.82
C LEU A 107 15.33 6.14 -6.52
N LEU A 108 16.22 6.75 -5.73
CA LEU A 108 15.84 7.53 -4.55
C LEU A 108 14.93 8.71 -4.95
N ALA A 109 15.31 9.45 -5.99
CA ALA A 109 14.51 10.55 -6.51
C ALA A 109 13.18 10.06 -7.12
N TYR A 110 13.22 8.96 -7.90
CA TYR A 110 12.02 8.33 -8.45
C TYR A 110 11.06 7.87 -7.34
N GLY A 111 11.57 7.20 -6.31
CA GLY A 111 10.77 6.76 -5.16
C GLY A 111 10.10 7.93 -4.43
N ALA A 112 10.82 9.04 -4.23
CA ALA A 112 10.26 10.24 -3.63
C ALA A 112 9.13 10.83 -4.48
N ILE A 113 9.37 11.04 -5.78
CA ILE A 113 8.40 11.65 -6.68
C ILE A 113 7.16 10.76 -6.87
N SER A 114 7.35 9.44 -7.08
CA SER A 114 6.27 8.49 -7.34
C SER A 114 5.36 8.23 -6.13
N SER A 115 5.86 8.49 -4.92
CA SER A 115 5.09 8.30 -3.68
C SER A 115 4.34 9.58 -3.23
N MET A 116 4.69 10.75 -3.74
CA MET A 116 4.02 12.03 -3.42
C MET A 116 2.50 12.03 -3.70
N PRO A 117 1.98 11.41 -4.78
CA PRO A 117 0.55 11.36 -5.04
C PRO A 117 -0.26 10.52 -4.05
N THR A 118 0.36 9.57 -3.35
CA THR A 118 -0.35 8.60 -2.51
C THR A 118 -1.27 9.23 -1.46
N PRO A 119 -0.83 10.22 -0.64
CA PRO A 119 -1.73 10.89 0.30
C PRO A 119 -2.82 11.70 -0.41
N ALA A 120 -2.51 12.30 -1.57
CA ALA A 120 -3.45 13.07 -2.36
C ALA A 120 -4.60 12.21 -2.92
N VAL A 121 -4.28 11.00 -3.41
CA VAL A 121 -5.29 10.03 -3.89
C VAL A 121 -6.21 9.58 -2.76
N ALA A 122 -5.65 9.21 -1.60
CA ALA A 122 -6.44 8.80 -0.45
C ALA A 122 -7.39 9.90 0.03
N ALA A 123 -6.89 11.13 0.11
CA ALA A 123 -7.68 12.29 0.48
C ALA A 123 -8.75 12.63 -0.57
N TYR A 124 -8.44 12.49 -1.87
CA TYR A 124 -9.41 12.72 -2.95
C TYR A 124 -10.61 11.75 -2.86
N VAL A 125 -10.35 10.46 -2.60
CA VAL A 125 -11.43 9.48 -2.42
C VAL A 125 -12.33 9.86 -1.24
N SER A 126 -11.74 10.29 -0.13
CA SER A 126 -12.49 10.72 1.06
C SER A 126 -13.35 11.97 0.80
N ASP A 127 -12.92 12.86 -0.13
CA ASP A 127 -13.69 14.07 -0.49
C ASP A 127 -14.84 13.80 -1.44
N VAL A 128 -14.65 12.83 -2.33
CA VAL A 128 -15.59 12.57 -3.43
C VAL A 128 -16.64 11.53 -3.05
N VAL A 129 -16.28 10.56 -2.22
CA VAL A 129 -17.15 9.44 -1.86
C VAL A 129 -17.79 9.67 -0.49
N PRO A 130 -19.13 9.63 -0.36
CA PRO A 130 -19.83 9.72 0.91
C PRO A 130 -19.31 8.71 1.93
N PHE A 131 -19.22 9.08 3.20
CA PHE A 131 -18.59 8.29 4.27
C PHE A 131 -19.11 6.84 4.32
N HIS A 132 -20.43 6.64 4.24
CA HIS A 132 -21.05 5.30 4.27
C HIS A 132 -20.71 4.42 3.04
N LYS A 133 -20.19 5.00 1.93
CA LYS A 133 -19.78 4.29 0.71
C LYS A 133 -18.26 4.12 0.60
N GLN A 134 -17.47 4.75 1.46
CA GLN A 134 -15.98 4.74 1.39
C GLN A 134 -15.42 3.33 1.51
N LYS A 135 -15.97 2.48 2.39
CA LYS A 135 -15.55 1.09 2.52
C LYS A 135 -15.59 0.34 1.18
N ARG A 136 -16.67 0.52 0.42
CA ARG A 136 -16.82 -0.06 -0.91
C ARG A 136 -15.83 0.52 -1.92
N ALA A 137 -15.61 1.83 -1.90
CA ALA A 137 -14.65 2.50 -2.77
C ALA A 137 -13.21 1.98 -2.55
N TYR A 138 -12.76 1.89 -1.31
CA TYR A 138 -11.44 1.34 -0.99
C TYR A 138 -11.30 -0.15 -1.34
N SER A 139 -12.36 -0.95 -1.18
CA SER A 139 -12.36 -2.34 -1.63
C SER A 139 -12.20 -2.47 -3.14
N LEU A 140 -12.86 -1.62 -3.92
CA LEU A 140 -12.71 -1.57 -5.38
C LEU A 140 -11.30 -1.12 -5.80
N GLN A 141 -10.68 -0.19 -5.06
CA GLN A 141 -9.28 0.20 -5.32
C GLN A 141 -8.32 -0.96 -5.06
N THR A 142 -8.52 -1.70 -3.98
CA THR A 142 -7.71 -2.89 -3.67
C THR A 142 -7.88 -3.95 -4.76
N TRP A 143 -9.11 -4.16 -5.24
CA TRP A 143 -9.37 -5.07 -6.35
C TRP A 143 -8.64 -4.63 -7.63
N ALA A 144 -8.67 -3.34 -7.98
CA ALA A 144 -7.97 -2.81 -9.12
C ALA A 144 -6.44 -3.00 -9.00
N ALA A 145 -5.88 -2.84 -7.80
CA ALA A 145 -4.47 -3.09 -7.54
C ALA A 145 -4.10 -4.57 -7.75
N ASN A 146 -4.88 -5.50 -7.22
CA ASN A 146 -4.65 -6.94 -7.38
C ASN A 146 -4.79 -7.37 -8.84
N PHE A 147 -5.80 -6.84 -9.55
CA PHE A 147 -6.00 -7.12 -10.97
C PHE A 147 -4.83 -6.58 -11.82
N GLY A 148 -4.36 -5.36 -11.52
CA GLY A 148 -3.18 -4.79 -12.15
C GLY A 148 -1.94 -5.63 -11.89
N PHE A 149 -1.76 -6.09 -10.66
CA PHE A 149 -0.66 -6.97 -10.28
C PHE A 149 -0.74 -8.37 -10.92
N ALA A 150 -1.92 -8.84 -11.30
CA ALA A 150 -2.09 -10.08 -12.05
C ALA A 150 -1.70 -9.94 -13.53
N ILE A 151 -2.04 -8.81 -14.17
CA ILE A 151 -1.84 -8.59 -15.62
C ILE A 151 -0.52 -7.90 -15.91
N GLY A 152 -0.11 -6.95 -15.08
CA GLY A 152 1.10 -6.14 -15.27
C GLY A 152 2.35 -6.96 -15.57
N PRO A 153 2.67 -7.99 -14.80
CA PRO A 153 3.84 -8.83 -15.02
C PRO A 153 3.85 -9.56 -16.38
N ILE A 154 2.67 -9.95 -16.90
CA ILE A 154 2.56 -10.56 -18.24
C ILE A 154 3.01 -9.57 -19.31
N ILE A 155 2.50 -8.34 -19.23
CA ILE A 155 2.85 -7.26 -20.16
C ILE A 155 4.34 -6.93 -20.02
N ALA A 156 4.81 -6.73 -18.79
CA ALA A 156 6.20 -6.41 -18.49
C ALA A 156 7.17 -7.46 -19.06
N ASN A 157 6.85 -8.73 -18.91
CA ASN A 157 7.65 -9.82 -19.42
C ASN A 157 7.83 -9.77 -20.95
N GLN A 158 6.76 -9.46 -21.71
CA GLN A 158 6.87 -9.32 -23.16
C GLN A 158 7.75 -8.12 -23.55
N LEU A 159 7.70 -7.04 -22.80
CA LEU A 159 8.55 -5.86 -23.01
C LEU A 159 10.02 -6.17 -22.70
N VAL A 160 10.29 -6.85 -21.59
CA VAL A 160 11.64 -7.22 -21.15
C VAL A 160 12.32 -8.17 -22.15
N LYS A 161 11.59 -9.08 -22.80
CA LYS A 161 12.13 -9.93 -23.87
C LYS A 161 12.70 -9.15 -25.04
N ILE A 162 12.19 -7.95 -25.29
CA ILE A 162 12.71 -7.06 -26.34
C ILE A 162 13.86 -6.23 -25.78
N SER A 163 13.63 -5.55 -24.65
CA SER A 163 14.64 -4.76 -23.93
C SER A 163 14.12 -4.34 -22.57
N TYR A 164 14.97 -4.36 -21.56
CA TYR A 164 14.65 -3.75 -20.26
C TYR A 164 14.36 -2.24 -20.37
N ALA A 165 15.03 -1.52 -21.27
CA ALA A 165 14.75 -0.11 -21.52
C ALA A 165 13.29 0.13 -21.96
N LEU A 166 12.74 -0.79 -22.76
CA LEU A 166 11.34 -0.70 -23.20
C LEU A 166 10.35 -0.78 -22.05
N MET A 167 10.66 -1.52 -20.99
CA MET A 167 9.85 -1.58 -19.77
C MET A 167 9.78 -0.20 -19.09
N PHE A 168 10.89 0.52 -18.98
CA PHE A 168 10.91 1.89 -18.41
C PHE A 168 10.09 2.87 -19.26
N TYR A 169 10.25 2.83 -20.59
CA TYR A 169 9.48 3.69 -21.50
C TYR A 169 7.99 3.37 -21.49
N ALA A 170 7.62 2.10 -21.43
CA ALA A 170 6.23 1.68 -21.39
C ALA A 170 5.54 2.13 -20.09
N GLU A 171 6.19 1.98 -18.92
CA GLU A 171 5.65 2.49 -17.66
C GLU A 171 5.54 4.02 -17.70
N ALA A 172 6.51 4.73 -18.24
CA ALA A 172 6.45 6.18 -18.43
C ALA A 172 5.26 6.57 -19.32
N ALA A 173 5.05 5.87 -20.44
CA ALA A 173 3.91 6.10 -21.34
C ALA A 173 2.56 5.85 -20.65
N VAL A 174 2.44 4.79 -19.85
CA VAL A 174 1.26 4.51 -19.06
C VAL A 174 0.97 5.62 -18.05
N LEU A 175 2.00 6.14 -17.36
CA LEU A 175 1.86 7.26 -16.42
C LEU A 175 1.36 8.53 -17.11
N VAL A 176 1.91 8.85 -18.29
CA VAL A 176 1.48 10.01 -19.10
C VAL A 176 0.04 9.81 -19.57
N PHE A 177 -0.28 8.65 -20.13
CA PHE A 177 -1.63 8.33 -20.62
C PHE A 177 -2.67 8.40 -19.50
N ALA A 178 -2.42 7.76 -18.36
CA ALA A 178 -3.29 7.79 -17.19
C ALA A 178 -3.48 9.24 -16.66
N THR A 179 -2.43 10.05 -16.70
CA THR A 179 -2.49 11.46 -16.29
C THR A 179 -3.33 12.29 -17.25
N ILE A 180 -3.19 12.10 -18.56
CA ILE A 180 -4.01 12.75 -19.58
C ILE A 180 -5.49 12.37 -19.37
N LEU A 181 -5.78 11.09 -19.23
CA LEU A 181 -7.13 10.59 -18.96
C LEU A 181 -7.73 11.25 -17.71
N MET A 182 -6.96 11.35 -16.65
CA MET A 182 -7.40 12.00 -15.41
C MET A 182 -7.67 13.50 -15.60
N ILE A 183 -6.80 14.21 -16.33
CA ILE A 183 -6.99 15.65 -16.60
C ILE A 183 -8.24 15.88 -17.43
N VAL A 184 -8.45 15.09 -18.48
CA VAL A 184 -9.67 15.17 -19.32
C VAL A 184 -10.91 14.95 -18.46
N PHE A 185 -10.91 13.90 -17.66
CA PHE A 185 -12.00 13.55 -16.78
C PHE A 185 -12.30 14.64 -15.74
N PHE A 186 -11.28 15.23 -15.13
CA PHE A 186 -11.44 16.33 -14.17
C PHE A 186 -11.95 17.62 -14.81
N LYS A 187 -11.57 17.90 -16.07
CA LYS A 187 -12.08 19.07 -16.81
C LYS A 187 -13.57 18.93 -17.11
N GLU A 188 -14.03 17.76 -17.55
CA GLU A 188 -15.44 17.50 -17.86
C GLU A 188 -16.33 17.61 -16.61
N VAL A 189 -15.83 17.21 -15.46
CA VAL A 189 -16.57 17.25 -14.18
C VAL A 189 -16.46 18.62 -13.48
N GLY A 190 -15.70 19.60 -14.04
CA GLY A 190 -15.68 20.99 -13.58
C GLY A 190 -14.88 21.25 -12.30
N LEU A 191 -13.90 20.41 -11.95
CA LEU A 191 -13.03 20.58 -10.78
C LEU A 191 -11.96 21.69 -10.93
N GLY A 192 -11.85 22.31 -12.11
CA GLY A 192 -10.90 23.41 -12.38
C GLY A 192 -11.28 24.76 -11.79
N LYS A 193 -12.43 24.91 -11.16
CA LYS A 193 -12.92 26.18 -10.60
C LYS A 193 -13.35 26.02 -9.15
N ARG A 194 -12.41 25.76 -8.23
CA ARG A 194 -12.59 26.21 -6.85
C ARG A 194 -12.11 27.66 -6.75
N PRO A 195 -12.92 28.60 -6.26
CA PRO A 195 -12.43 29.92 -5.91
C PRO A 195 -11.31 29.78 -4.87
N ARG A 196 -10.16 30.39 -5.14
CA ARG A 196 -9.10 30.60 -4.17
C ARG A 196 -9.71 31.38 -3.00
N GLY A 197 -9.98 30.71 -1.87
CA GLY A 197 -10.47 31.41 -0.68
C GLY A 197 -11.58 30.74 0.13
N GLU A 198 -12.21 29.68 -0.34
CA GLU A 198 -13.10 28.92 0.52
C GLU A 198 -12.37 27.69 1.07
N VAL A 199 -11.64 27.90 2.18
CA VAL A 199 -11.61 26.90 3.27
C VAL A 199 -13.07 26.51 3.45
N ALA A 200 -13.42 25.21 3.22
CA ALA A 200 -14.74 24.72 3.52
C ALA A 200 -14.96 24.97 5.02
N PRO A 201 -15.70 26.02 5.39
CA PRO A 201 -16.15 26.06 6.76
C PRO A 201 -17.18 24.96 6.88
N ALA A 202 -17.22 24.39 8.03
CA ALA A 202 -18.28 23.63 8.63
C ALA A 202 -19.69 24.22 8.41
N ARG A 203 -20.13 24.46 7.17
CA ARG A 203 -21.46 24.98 6.85
C ARG A 203 -22.51 23.90 6.77
N ALA A 204 -22.12 22.63 6.56
CA ALA A 204 -23.06 21.53 6.75
C ALA A 204 -23.29 21.23 8.23
N SER A 205 -22.31 21.46 9.11
CA SER A 205 -22.52 21.43 10.55
C SER A 205 -23.24 22.69 11.05
N GLN A 206 -23.00 23.86 10.46
CA GLN A 206 -23.67 25.11 10.84
C GLN A 206 -25.16 25.15 10.44
N ALA A 207 -25.56 24.50 9.35
CA ALA A 207 -26.98 24.37 9.02
C ALA A 207 -27.71 23.34 9.96
N ALA A 208 -27.00 22.31 10.37
CA ALA A 208 -27.49 21.39 11.42
C ALA A 208 -27.41 22.02 12.81
N GLU A 209 -26.36 22.81 13.10
CA GLU A 209 -26.23 23.58 14.33
C GLU A 209 -27.22 24.73 14.43
N SER A 210 -27.57 25.41 13.33
CA SER A 210 -28.60 26.47 13.36
C SER A 210 -30.01 25.92 13.56
N ALA A 211 -30.28 24.67 13.15
CA ALA A 211 -31.54 23.98 13.46
C ALA A 211 -31.56 23.39 14.89
N ALA A 212 -30.39 23.03 15.41
CA ALA A 212 -30.21 22.55 16.80
C ALA A 212 -29.95 23.72 17.80
N GLY A 213 -29.43 24.86 17.32
CA GLY A 213 -29.03 25.99 18.16
C GLY A 213 -30.19 26.64 18.93
N ASN A 214 -31.39 26.66 18.35
CA ASN A 214 -32.57 27.19 19.05
C ASN A 214 -33.12 26.24 20.12
N ALA A 215 -32.74 24.96 20.12
CA ALA A 215 -33.07 24.00 21.16
C ALA A 215 -32.01 23.94 22.28
N VAL A 216 -30.75 24.29 21.97
CA VAL A 216 -29.59 24.19 22.85
C VAL A 216 -29.36 25.50 23.64
N GLU A 217 -29.78 26.67 23.09
CA GLU A 217 -29.60 27.95 23.77
C GLU A 217 -30.42 28.03 25.12
N HIS A 218 -31.47 27.24 25.23
CA HIS A 218 -32.21 27.07 26.50
C HIS A 218 -31.59 26.05 27.47
N ALA A 219 -30.75 25.15 27.03
CA ALA A 219 -30.07 24.15 27.84
C ALA A 219 -28.68 24.57 28.34
N VAL A 220 -27.97 25.42 27.59
CA VAL A 220 -26.58 25.85 27.89
C VAL A 220 -26.47 26.95 28.95
N LYS A 221 -27.61 27.56 29.38
CA LYS A 221 -27.59 28.51 30.49
C LYS A 221 -27.48 27.86 31.89
N GLN A 222 -27.41 26.54 31.97
CA GLN A 222 -27.30 25.81 33.26
C GLN A 222 -25.98 25.06 33.49
N THR A 223 -25.06 24.97 32.51
CA THR A 223 -23.77 24.32 32.76
C THR A 223 -22.65 25.15 32.08
N GLY A 224 -22.04 26.01 32.90
CA GLY A 224 -20.91 26.85 32.47
C GLY A 224 -19.62 26.03 32.34
N GLU A 225 -19.40 25.41 31.18
CA GLU A 225 -18.07 25.01 30.76
C GLU A 225 -18.01 24.94 29.24
N SER A 226 -17.47 25.99 28.66
CA SER A 226 -17.13 26.07 27.23
C SER A 226 -15.96 25.15 26.91
N GLN A 227 -16.24 23.92 26.47
CA GLN A 227 -15.20 23.08 25.88
C GLN A 227 -14.88 23.58 24.46
N ARG A 228 -13.87 24.47 24.37
CA ARG A 228 -13.19 24.76 23.11
C ARG A 228 -12.68 23.44 22.51
N PRO A 229 -12.82 23.17 21.18
CA PRO A 229 -12.23 21.98 20.56
C PRO A 229 -10.72 22.02 20.85
N GLN A 230 -10.26 21.07 21.68
CA GLN A 230 -8.85 20.95 22.01
C GLN A 230 -8.11 20.64 20.69
N ARG A 231 -7.32 21.58 20.21
CA ARG A 231 -6.26 21.32 19.21
C ARG A 231 -5.29 20.34 19.86
N PHE A 232 -5.56 19.04 19.70
CA PHE A 232 -4.60 18.02 20.12
C PHE A 232 -3.32 18.27 19.33
N SER A 233 -2.22 18.53 20.04
CA SER A 233 -0.90 18.60 19.42
C SER A 233 -0.66 17.28 18.70
N VAL A 234 -0.40 17.29 17.39
CA VAL A 234 -0.09 16.14 16.57
C VAL A 234 0.95 15.25 17.26
N TRP A 235 1.95 15.87 17.88
CA TRP A 235 2.98 15.18 18.65
C TRP A 235 2.44 14.38 19.85
N ARG A 236 1.43 14.90 20.54
CA ARG A 236 0.77 14.20 21.66
C ARG A 236 0.02 12.96 21.18
N SER A 237 -0.64 13.03 20.02
CA SER A 237 -1.34 11.90 19.40
C SER A 237 -0.35 10.80 19.01
N TYR A 238 0.78 11.15 18.40
CA TYR A 238 1.85 10.17 18.08
C TYR A 238 2.45 9.55 19.35
N ARG A 239 2.77 10.34 20.36
CA ARG A 239 3.30 9.83 21.63
C ARG A 239 2.32 8.86 22.31
N ARG A 240 1.02 9.17 22.29
CA ARG A 240 -0.02 8.29 22.82
C ARG A 240 -0.11 6.99 22.00
N ALA A 241 -0.09 7.07 20.69
CA ALA A 241 -0.15 5.91 19.83
C ALA A 241 1.09 5.01 19.99
N CYS A 242 2.28 5.57 20.08
CA CYS A 242 3.53 4.83 20.32
C CYS A 242 3.59 4.22 21.73
N ALA A 243 2.88 4.77 22.71
CA ALA A 243 2.78 4.20 24.05
C ALA A 243 1.72 3.08 24.18
N ASP A 244 0.86 2.91 23.16
CA ASP A 244 -0.15 1.85 23.15
C ASP A 244 0.47 0.50 22.73
N GLY A 245 0.64 -0.40 23.69
CA GLY A 245 1.21 -1.73 23.46
C GLY A 245 0.39 -2.60 22.50
N ALA A 246 -0.94 -2.40 22.39
CA ALA A 246 -1.78 -3.11 21.44
C ALA A 246 -1.45 -2.70 20.00
N LEU A 247 -1.31 -1.38 19.73
CA LEU A 247 -0.88 -0.88 18.43
C LEU A 247 0.56 -1.25 18.12
N MET A 248 1.48 -1.02 19.05
CA MET A 248 2.91 -1.28 18.80
C MET A 248 3.19 -2.75 18.53
N SER A 249 2.48 -3.67 19.18
CA SER A 249 2.56 -5.10 18.84
C SER A 249 2.11 -5.38 17.40
N MET A 250 1.05 -4.71 16.92
CA MET A 250 0.60 -4.81 15.52
C MET A 250 1.65 -4.25 14.56
N VAL A 251 2.18 -3.05 14.83
CA VAL A 251 3.16 -2.37 13.96
C VAL A 251 4.43 -3.18 13.84
N VAL A 252 4.99 -3.65 14.96
CA VAL A 252 6.25 -4.43 14.97
C VAL A 252 6.06 -5.79 14.28
N LEU A 253 5.01 -6.53 14.62
CA LEU A 253 4.76 -7.84 14.02
C LEU A 253 4.45 -7.73 12.53
N MET A 254 3.68 -6.73 12.10
CA MET A 254 3.42 -6.50 10.69
C MET A 254 4.64 -5.99 9.94
N PHE A 255 5.53 -5.23 10.58
CA PHE A 255 6.81 -4.86 9.97
C PHE A 255 7.69 -6.09 9.70
N LEU A 256 7.82 -6.98 10.65
CA LEU A 256 8.55 -8.24 10.46
C LEU A 256 7.91 -9.12 9.37
N TYR A 257 6.57 -9.20 9.37
CA TYR A 257 5.82 -9.91 8.32
C TYR A 257 6.12 -9.31 6.94
N THR A 258 5.92 -8.01 6.77
CA THR A 258 6.09 -7.36 5.47
C THR A 258 7.54 -7.29 5.02
N LEU A 259 8.50 -7.24 5.95
CA LEU A 259 9.93 -7.33 5.65
C LEU A 259 10.27 -8.66 4.96
N ALA A 260 9.74 -9.78 5.45
CA ALA A 260 9.89 -11.09 4.82
C ALA A 260 9.03 -11.22 3.55
N TYR A 261 7.80 -10.69 3.57
CA TYR A 261 6.87 -10.74 2.44
C TYR A 261 7.42 -10.05 1.19
N TYR A 262 8.01 -8.87 1.32
CA TYR A 262 8.55 -8.12 0.18
C TYR A 262 9.74 -8.81 -0.52
N GLN A 263 10.24 -9.92 0.00
CA GLN A 263 11.21 -10.75 -0.72
C GLN A 263 10.63 -11.34 -2.02
N ILE A 264 9.31 -11.30 -2.22
CA ILE A 264 8.68 -11.71 -3.49
C ILE A 264 9.09 -10.83 -4.67
N VAL A 265 9.40 -9.54 -4.42
CA VAL A 265 9.81 -8.59 -5.48
C VAL A 265 11.32 -8.31 -5.47
N SER A 266 12.04 -8.73 -4.45
CA SER A 266 13.50 -8.52 -4.37
C SER A 266 14.29 -9.82 -4.34
N GLY A 267 14.07 -10.69 -3.37
CA GLY A 267 14.80 -11.93 -3.18
C GLY A 267 14.38 -13.05 -4.13
N LEU A 268 13.07 -13.19 -4.39
CA LEU A 268 12.55 -14.26 -5.24
C LEU A 268 13.09 -14.20 -6.68
N PRO A 269 13.02 -13.06 -7.42
CA PRO A 269 13.53 -13.01 -8.77
C PRO A 269 15.05 -13.29 -8.82
N ILE A 270 15.83 -12.83 -7.83
CA ILE A 270 17.26 -13.12 -7.76
C ILE A 270 17.50 -14.62 -7.50
N SER A 271 16.74 -15.23 -6.57
CA SER A 271 16.86 -16.68 -6.30
C SER A 271 16.52 -17.53 -7.52
N MET A 272 15.54 -17.10 -8.32
CA MET A 272 15.14 -17.80 -9.55
C MET A 272 16.23 -17.69 -10.63
N THR A 273 16.85 -16.53 -10.81
CA THR A 273 17.96 -16.38 -11.76
C THR A 273 19.18 -17.23 -11.41
N GLN A 274 19.46 -17.44 -10.12
CA GLN A 274 20.56 -18.30 -9.66
C GLN A 274 20.42 -19.76 -10.08
N ILE A 275 19.19 -20.22 -10.35
CA ILE A 275 18.91 -21.58 -10.84
C ILE A 275 18.51 -21.63 -12.31
N GLY A 276 18.74 -20.54 -13.06
CA GLY A 276 18.49 -20.45 -14.51
C GLY A 276 17.04 -20.22 -14.91
N LEU A 277 16.15 -19.85 -13.97
CA LEU A 277 14.78 -19.42 -14.29
C LEU A 277 14.77 -17.94 -14.66
N GLY A 278 14.01 -17.61 -15.69
CA GLY A 278 13.97 -16.27 -16.28
C GLY A 278 12.75 -15.45 -15.92
N THR A 279 12.54 -14.41 -16.71
CA THR A 279 11.41 -13.48 -16.53
C THR A 279 10.06 -14.12 -16.82
N ASP A 280 9.99 -15.13 -17.69
CA ASP A 280 8.76 -15.88 -17.99
C ASP A 280 8.22 -16.59 -16.74
N GLU A 281 9.10 -17.33 -16.08
CA GLU A 281 8.76 -18.08 -14.88
C GLU A 281 8.38 -17.13 -13.75
N TYR A 282 9.15 -16.06 -13.51
CA TYR A 282 8.86 -15.09 -12.47
C TYR A 282 7.55 -14.34 -12.71
N SER A 283 7.30 -13.86 -13.94
CA SER A 283 6.05 -13.16 -14.27
C SER A 283 4.82 -14.03 -14.07
N SER A 284 4.93 -15.34 -14.41
CA SER A 284 3.85 -16.29 -14.20
C SER A 284 3.51 -16.49 -12.72
N LEU A 285 4.50 -16.48 -11.81
CA LEU A 285 4.26 -16.55 -10.37
C LEU A 285 3.52 -15.33 -9.85
N LEU A 286 3.90 -14.13 -10.29
CA LEU A 286 3.19 -12.89 -9.92
C LEU A 286 1.75 -12.90 -10.45
N THR A 287 1.54 -13.44 -11.65
CA THR A 287 0.20 -13.61 -12.24
C THR A 287 -0.65 -14.61 -11.46
N ILE A 288 -0.07 -15.74 -11.02
CA ILE A 288 -0.73 -16.71 -10.14
C ILE A 288 -1.16 -16.03 -8.84
N ASN A 289 -0.27 -15.27 -8.20
CA ASN A 289 -0.59 -14.54 -6.97
C ASN A 289 -1.73 -13.55 -7.19
N GLY A 290 -1.60 -12.60 -8.12
CA GLY A 290 -2.62 -11.61 -8.38
C GLY A 290 -3.96 -12.22 -8.83
N GLY A 291 -3.93 -13.25 -9.66
CA GLY A 291 -5.11 -13.98 -10.12
C GLY A 291 -5.86 -14.68 -8.98
N LEU A 292 -5.13 -15.38 -8.10
CA LEU A 292 -5.71 -16.01 -6.92
C LEU A 292 -6.33 -14.98 -5.97
N LEU A 293 -5.66 -13.83 -5.74
CA LEU A 293 -6.22 -12.76 -4.92
C LEU A 293 -7.51 -12.21 -5.52
N CYS A 294 -7.55 -11.95 -6.83
CA CYS A 294 -8.77 -11.48 -7.50
C CYS A 294 -9.94 -12.47 -7.38
N LEU A 295 -9.67 -13.76 -7.52
CA LEU A 295 -10.71 -14.81 -7.49
C LEU A 295 -11.16 -15.13 -6.08
N LEU A 296 -10.23 -15.23 -5.13
CA LEU A 296 -10.50 -15.80 -3.80
C LEU A 296 -10.77 -14.74 -2.74
N GLN A 297 -10.43 -13.46 -2.95
CA GLN A 297 -10.57 -12.43 -1.92
C GLN A 297 -12.02 -12.25 -1.45
N ILE A 298 -12.99 -12.26 -2.37
CA ILE A 298 -14.41 -12.09 -2.01
C ILE A 298 -14.95 -13.31 -1.23
N PRO A 299 -14.78 -14.57 -1.69
CA PRO A 299 -15.16 -15.74 -0.92
C PRO A 299 -14.47 -15.84 0.45
N ALA A 300 -13.17 -15.50 0.51
CA ALA A 300 -12.40 -15.53 1.75
C ALA A 300 -12.95 -14.59 2.83
N ILE A 301 -13.40 -13.38 2.45
CA ILE A 301 -14.02 -12.44 3.40
C ILE A 301 -15.24 -13.08 4.08
N GLY A 302 -16.10 -13.78 3.33
CA GLY A 302 -17.27 -14.48 3.88
C GLY A 302 -16.89 -15.57 4.89
N LEU A 303 -15.81 -16.30 4.63
CA LEU A 303 -15.28 -17.32 5.55
C LEU A 303 -14.70 -16.69 6.81
N PHE A 304 -13.93 -15.61 6.67
CA PHE A 304 -13.24 -14.95 7.78
C PHE A 304 -14.18 -14.23 8.74
N GLN A 305 -15.36 -13.78 8.27
CA GLN A 305 -16.38 -13.18 9.15
C GLN A 305 -16.85 -14.11 10.29
N ARG A 306 -16.70 -15.42 10.12
CA ARG A 306 -17.07 -16.44 11.13
C ARG A 306 -15.97 -16.72 12.15
N MET A 307 -14.80 -16.12 11.99
CA MET A 307 -13.61 -16.36 12.81
C MET A 307 -13.19 -15.07 13.54
N SER A 308 -12.53 -15.21 14.69
CA SER A 308 -11.90 -14.06 15.32
C SER A 308 -10.70 -13.56 14.51
N ASN A 309 -10.47 -12.24 14.48
CA ASN A 309 -9.36 -11.64 13.76
C ASN A 309 -8.01 -12.28 14.11
N THR A 310 -7.78 -12.59 15.39
CA THR A 310 -6.55 -13.25 15.84
C THR A 310 -6.38 -14.63 15.20
N ARG A 311 -7.45 -15.44 15.12
CA ARG A 311 -7.39 -16.76 14.49
C ARG A 311 -7.07 -16.67 13.01
N VAL A 312 -7.70 -15.73 12.29
CA VAL A 312 -7.45 -15.53 10.86
C VAL A 312 -6.02 -15.09 10.61
N LEU A 313 -5.50 -14.13 11.41
CA LEU A 313 -4.12 -13.67 11.30
C LEU A 313 -3.11 -14.80 11.54
N VAL A 314 -3.27 -15.54 12.64
CA VAL A 314 -2.36 -16.65 12.97
C VAL A 314 -2.39 -17.73 11.89
N LEU A 315 -3.58 -18.11 11.42
CA LEU A 315 -3.74 -19.11 10.35
C LEU A 315 -3.12 -18.60 9.04
N GLY A 316 -3.42 -17.37 8.62
CA GLY A 316 -2.86 -16.78 7.41
C GLY A 316 -1.33 -16.74 7.45
N MET A 317 -0.74 -16.27 8.55
CA MET A 317 0.71 -16.22 8.72
C MET A 317 1.35 -17.60 8.78
N SER A 318 0.69 -18.59 9.38
CA SER A 318 1.16 -19.98 9.39
C SER A 318 1.15 -20.60 7.99
N ILE A 319 0.11 -20.36 7.20
CA ILE A 319 0.06 -20.81 5.79
C ILE A 319 1.14 -20.11 4.97
N THR A 320 1.35 -18.81 5.17
CA THR A 320 2.45 -18.08 4.53
C THR A 320 3.81 -18.66 4.91
N ALA A 321 4.04 -19.00 6.18
CA ALA A 321 5.28 -19.66 6.62
C ALA A 321 5.51 -20.99 5.90
N VAL A 322 4.46 -21.82 5.74
CA VAL A 322 4.54 -23.07 4.98
C VAL A 322 4.91 -22.79 3.51
N GLY A 323 4.26 -21.81 2.87
CA GLY A 323 4.58 -21.43 1.49
C GLY A 323 6.05 -21.00 1.32
N TYR A 324 6.58 -20.20 2.25
CA TYR A 324 8.00 -19.80 2.22
C TYR A 324 8.95 -20.94 2.57
N ALA A 325 8.52 -21.89 3.41
CA ALA A 325 9.30 -23.11 3.68
C ALA A 325 9.49 -23.97 2.42
N PHE A 326 8.50 -24.03 1.54
CA PHE A 326 8.64 -24.71 0.24
C PHE A 326 9.70 -24.07 -0.67
N GLN A 327 10.00 -22.77 -0.51
CA GLN A 327 11.06 -22.11 -1.27
C GLN A 327 12.48 -22.50 -0.83
N ILE A 328 12.67 -23.05 0.37
CA ILE A 328 14.00 -23.42 0.92
C ILE A 328 14.71 -24.43 0.03
N GLY A 329 13.98 -25.35 -0.56
CA GLY A 329 14.51 -26.39 -1.46
C GLY A 329 14.01 -26.28 -2.90
N ALA A 330 13.38 -25.15 -3.28
CA ALA A 330 12.84 -24.98 -4.62
C ALA A 330 13.95 -24.90 -5.67
N ASN A 331 13.92 -25.81 -6.62
CA ASN A 331 14.88 -25.94 -7.72
C ASN A 331 14.18 -25.98 -9.10
N SER A 332 12.89 -25.74 -9.13
CA SER A 332 12.08 -25.77 -10.34
C SER A 332 10.94 -24.77 -10.27
N TRP A 333 10.44 -24.35 -11.43
CA TRP A 333 9.28 -23.46 -11.50
C TRP A 333 8.06 -24.02 -10.76
N VAL A 334 7.80 -25.33 -10.86
CA VAL A 334 6.65 -25.97 -10.19
C VAL A 334 6.75 -25.82 -8.66
N ALA A 335 7.95 -25.97 -8.09
CA ALA A 335 8.15 -25.81 -6.66
C ALA A 335 7.85 -24.37 -6.21
N PHE A 336 8.31 -23.36 -6.96
CA PHE A 336 7.98 -21.95 -6.70
C PHE A 336 6.49 -21.65 -6.91
N ALA A 337 5.84 -22.28 -7.91
CA ALA A 337 4.41 -22.10 -8.15
C ALA A 337 3.57 -22.64 -6.98
N ILE A 338 3.90 -23.86 -6.47
CA ILE A 338 3.24 -24.40 -5.27
C ILE A 338 3.46 -23.49 -4.07
N ALA A 339 4.69 -23.03 -3.85
CA ALA A 339 5.02 -22.07 -2.79
C ALA A 339 4.16 -20.79 -2.92
N THR A 340 4.05 -20.26 -4.15
CA THR A 340 3.26 -19.06 -4.46
C THR A 340 1.78 -19.25 -4.13
N VAL A 341 1.18 -20.37 -4.52
CA VAL A 341 -0.22 -20.69 -4.17
C VAL A 341 -0.39 -20.70 -2.65
N LEU A 342 0.50 -21.38 -1.93
CA LEU A 342 0.40 -21.51 -0.47
C LEU A 342 0.51 -20.16 0.23
N TRP A 343 1.54 -19.36 -0.05
CA TRP A 343 1.68 -18.08 0.65
C TRP A 343 0.61 -17.06 0.22
N THR A 344 0.08 -17.14 -1.01
CA THR A 344 -1.05 -16.32 -1.46
C THR A 344 -2.32 -16.63 -0.67
N LEU A 345 -2.60 -17.91 -0.37
CA LEU A 345 -3.71 -18.30 0.50
C LEU A 345 -3.56 -17.71 1.90
N GLY A 346 -2.34 -17.67 2.43
CA GLY A 346 -2.05 -17.00 3.70
C GLY A 346 -2.26 -15.49 3.65
N GLU A 347 -1.89 -14.85 2.55
CA GLU A 347 -2.05 -13.41 2.31
C GLU A 347 -3.50 -12.95 2.36
N LEU A 348 -4.44 -13.74 1.81
CA LEU A 348 -5.87 -13.45 1.83
C LEU A 348 -6.41 -13.15 3.24
N GLY A 349 -5.90 -13.85 4.25
CA GLY A 349 -6.29 -13.65 5.66
C GLY A 349 -5.48 -12.58 6.38
N THR A 350 -4.31 -12.22 5.88
CA THR A 350 -3.36 -11.39 6.65
C THR A 350 -3.64 -9.91 6.47
N PHE A 351 -3.51 -9.35 5.28
CA PHE A 351 -3.56 -7.91 5.06
C PHE A 351 -4.92 -7.26 5.37
N PRO A 352 -6.06 -7.79 4.88
CA PRO A 352 -7.35 -7.18 5.18
C PRO A 352 -7.69 -7.22 6.67
N ILE A 353 -7.38 -8.33 7.33
CA ILE A 353 -7.68 -8.52 8.75
C ILE A 353 -6.74 -7.70 9.65
N ALA A 354 -5.46 -7.55 9.27
CA ALA A 354 -4.54 -6.67 9.99
C ALA A 354 -5.01 -5.21 9.96
N ALA A 355 -5.40 -4.68 8.79
CA ALA A 355 -5.94 -3.33 8.66
C ALA A 355 -7.22 -3.14 9.48
N THR A 356 -8.14 -4.12 9.45
CA THR A 356 -9.36 -4.11 10.26
C THR A 356 -9.04 -4.15 11.76
N THR A 357 -8.06 -4.96 12.16
CA THR A 357 -7.65 -5.05 13.58
C THR A 357 -7.11 -3.73 14.08
N VAL A 358 -6.27 -3.04 13.30
CA VAL A 358 -5.78 -1.69 13.64
C VAL A 358 -6.92 -0.69 13.75
N ALA A 359 -7.91 -0.74 12.85
CA ALA A 359 -9.09 0.12 12.94
C ALA A 359 -9.92 -0.12 14.20
N ASN A 360 -10.06 -1.38 14.63
CA ASN A 360 -10.84 -1.76 15.80
C ASN A 360 -10.17 -1.38 17.13
N ILE A 361 -8.82 -1.43 17.20
CA ILE A 361 -8.10 -1.02 18.42
C ILE A 361 -7.91 0.49 18.53
N ALA A 362 -8.10 1.24 17.44
CA ALA A 362 -7.86 2.68 17.39
C ALA A 362 -8.99 3.46 18.08
N PRO A 363 -8.70 4.28 19.10
CA PRO A 363 -9.68 5.22 19.67
C PRO A 363 -10.15 6.23 18.61
N LYS A 364 -11.42 6.68 18.68
CA LYS A 364 -12.05 7.55 17.68
C LYS A 364 -11.27 8.84 17.41
N ASP A 365 -10.72 9.44 18.47
CA ASP A 365 -10.00 10.71 18.47
C ASP A 365 -8.62 10.65 17.80
N VAL A 366 -8.00 9.46 17.69
CA VAL A 366 -6.64 9.27 17.13
C VAL A 366 -6.57 8.20 16.04
N ARG A 367 -7.72 7.77 15.50
CA ARG A 367 -7.80 6.70 14.48
C ARG A 367 -6.89 6.95 13.27
N GLY A 368 -6.79 8.21 12.82
CA GLY A 368 -5.89 8.60 11.72
C GLY A 368 -4.40 8.38 12.06
N THR A 369 -3.98 8.66 13.29
CA THR A 369 -2.60 8.44 13.73
C THR A 369 -2.26 6.95 13.78
N TYR A 370 -3.19 6.10 14.24
CA TYR A 370 -3.02 4.63 14.28
C TYR A 370 -2.86 4.06 12.86
N GLN A 371 -3.72 4.46 11.93
CA GLN A 371 -3.61 4.04 10.53
C GLN A 371 -2.34 4.57 9.87
N GLY A 372 -1.93 5.79 10.19
CA GLY A 372 -0.68 6.37 9.70
C GLY A 372 0.54 5.57 10.13
N LEU A 373 0.64 5.16 11.40
CA LEU A 373 1.72 4.31 11.90
C LEU A 373 1.69 2.91 11.27
N TYR A 374 0.50 2.34 11.07
CA TYR A 374 0.37 1.07 10.36
C TYR A 374 0.81 1.17 8.89
N ASN A 375 0.44 2.25 8.20
CA ASN A 375 0.84 2.46 6.81
C ASN A 375 2.36 2.71 6.65
N LEU A 376 3.02 3.26 7.68
CA LEU A 376 4.47 3.45 7.68
C LEU A 376 5.22 2.11 7.56
N VAL A 377 4.65 1.01 8.05
CA VAL A 377 5.20 -0.34 7.94
C VAL A 377 5.52 -0.71 6.50
N TRP A 378 4.61 -0.41 5.56
CA TRP A 378 4.80 -0.69 4.14
C TRP A 378 5.98 0.06 3.54
N SER A 379 6.10 1.35 3.86
CA SER A 379 7.21 2.18 3.36
C SER A 379 8.55 1.72 3.91
N LEU A 380 8.60 1.39 5.21
CA LEU A 380 9.81 0.86 5.83
C LEU A 380 10.20 -0.50 5.23
N SER A 381 9.23 -1.40 5.03
CA SER A 381 9.52 -2.71 4.44
C SER A 381 9.99 -2.61 3.00
N ASN A 382 9.44 -1.71 2.20
CA ASN A 382 9.92 -1.43 0.84
C ASN A 382 11.39 -0.94 0.83
N ALA A 383 11.80 -0.19 1.86
CA ALA A 383 13.17 0.29 1.98
C ALA A 383 14.13 -0.80 2.50
N PHE A 384 13.74 -1.51 3.56
CA PHE A 384 14.65 -2.42 4.26
C PHE A 384 14.66 -3.84 3.70
N SER A 385 13.54 -4.33 3.12
CA SER A 385 13.45 -5.71 2.63
C SER A 385 14.45 -6.02 1.52
N PRO A 386 14.59 -5.20 0.45
CA PRO A 386 15.60 -5.47 -0.59
C PRO A 386 17.03 -5.41 -0.05
N LEU A 387 17.31 -4.47 0.86
CA LEU A 387 18.62 -4.31 1.48
C LEU A 387 19.02 -5.56 2.27
N VAL A 388 18.16 -5.99 3.19
CA VAL A 388 18.41 -7.17 4.04
C VAL A 388 18.44 -8.44 3.21
N GLY A 389 17.48 -8.63 2.30
CA GLY A 389 17.40 -9.80 1.45
C GLY A 389 18.57 -9.92 0.48
N GLY A 390 18.97 -8.81 -0.14
CA GLY A 390 20.13 -8.77 -1.04
C GLY A 390 21.42 -9.10 -0.32
N TRP A 391 21.61 -8.58 0.90
CA TRP A 391 22.77 -8.90 1.73
C TRP A 391 22.81 -10.38 2.13
N ILE A 392 21.68 -10.96 2.58
CA ILE A 392 21.59 -12.39 2.93
C ILE A 392 21.87 -13.25 1.71
N LEU A 393 21.27 -12.94 0.56
CA LEU A 393 21.50 -13.66 -0.69
C LEU A 393 22.95 -13.64 -1.11
N ASN A 394 23.62 -12.50 -0.98
CA ASN A 394 25.00 -12.34 -1.38
C ASN A 394 25.97 -13.07 -0.44
N ALA A 395 25.70 -13.06 0.87
CA ALA A 395 26.60 -13.63 1.88
C ALA A 395 26.35 -15.13 2.11
N PHE A 396 25.10 -15.59 2.07
CA PHE A 396 24.69 -16.92 2.53
C PHE A 396 23.87 -17.72 1.50
N GLY A 397 23.46 -17.08 0.39
CA GLY A 397 22.68 -17.71 -0.67
C GLY A 397 21.18 -17.76 -0.40
N SER A 398 20.42 -18.23 -1.41
CA SER A 398 18.97 -18.23 -1.40
C SER A 398 18.34 -19.11 -0.33
N ARG A 399 18.95 -20.27 -0.05
CA ARG A 399 18.45 -21.20 0.98
C ARG A 399 18.36 -20.56 2.36
N VAL A 400 19.39 -19.81 2.78
CA VAL A 400 19.40 -19.12 4.06
C VAL A 400 18.38 -17.99 4.11
N LEU A 401 18.20 -17.25 3.00
CA LEU A 401 17.16 -16.22 2.91
C LEU A 401 15.77 -16.81 3.20
N TRP A 402 15.42 -17.92 2.56
CA TRP A 402 14.09 -18.54 2.72
C TRP A 402 13.91 -19.16 4.11
N ILE A 403 14.98 -19.70 4.72
CA ILE A 403 14.94 -20.12 6.12
C ILE A 403 14.66 -18.94 7.04
N CYS A 404 15.37 -17.83 6.88
CA CYS A 404 15.16 -16.61 7.67
C CYS A 404 13.72 -16.08 7.53
N CYS A 405 13.19 -16.01 6.30
CA CYS A 405 11.80 -15.60 6.06
C CYS A 405 10.79 -16.54 6.73
N THR A 406 10.97 -17.85 6.58
CA THR A 406 10.09 -18.85 7.21
C THR A 406 10.07 -18.73 8.73
N VAL A 407 11.25 -18.64 9.35
CA VAL A 407 11.40 -18.45 10.80
C VAL A 407 10.74 -17.16 11.24
N MET A 408 10.90 -16.08 10.47
CA MET A 408 10.27 -14.80 10.76
C MET A 408 8.73 -14.89 10.73
N PHE A 409 8.13 -15.57 9.75
CA PHE A 409 6.68 -15.77 9.71
C PHE A 409 6.18 -16.62 10.88
N VAL A 410 6.93 -17.64 11.31
CA VAL A 410 6.62 -18.43 12.51
C VAL A 410 6.65 -17.57 13.77
N ILE A 411 7.72 -16.75 13.93
CA ILE A 411 7.84 -15.80 15.05
C ILE A 411 6.65 -14.84 15.07
N VAL A 412 6.28 -14.31 13.91
CA VAL A 412 5.15 -13.38 13.77
C VAL A 412 3.83 -14.07 14.14
N ALA A 413 3.57 -15.29 13.66
CA ALA A 413 2.38 -16.05 13.99
C ALA A 413 2.26 -16.30 15.51
N ILE A 414 3.35 -16.73 16.14
CA ILE A 414 3.43 -16.90 17.61
C ILE A 414 3.23 -15.56 18.31
N GLY A 415 3.88 -14.49 17.84
CA GLY A 415 3.74 -13.14 18.38
C GLY A 415 2.30 -12.64 18.34
N PHE A 416 1.57 -12.87 17.25
CA PHE A 416 0.15 -12.52 17.14
C PHE A 416 -0.73 -13.32 18.11
N TYR A 417 -0.40 -14.58 18.36
CA TYR A 417 -1.12 -15.40 19.34
C TYR A 417 -0.86 -14.94 20.77
N VAL A 418 0.40 -14.72 21.13
CA VAL A 418 0.81 -14.31 22.50
C VAL A 418 0.30 -12.91 22.84
N THR A 419 0.38 -11.96 21.92
CA THR A 419 -0.03 -10.55 22.13
C THR A 419 -1.54 -10.30 21.89
N ARG A 420 -2.37 -11.34 21.77
CA ARG A 420 -3.81 -11.19 21.48
C ARG A 420 -4.58 -10.44 22.56
N GLY A 421 -4.30 -10.72 23.84
CA GLY A 421 -5.08 -10.21 24.97
C GLY A 421 -5.18 -8.67 25.05
N PRO A 422 -4.09 -7.90 24.93
CA PRO A 422 -4.15 -6.43 24.84
C PRO A 422 -5.01 -5.92 23.69
N ARG A 423 -4.90 -6.54 22.50
CA ARG A 423 -5.65 -6.13 21.30
C ARG A 423 -7.13 -6.42 21.41
N GLU A 424 -7.51 -7.60 21.89
CA GLU A 424 -8.91 -7.99 22.08
C GLU A 424 -9.58 -7.12 23.13
N ARG A 425 -8.89 -6.80 24.23
CA ARG A 425 -9.38 -5.86 25.26
C ARG A 425 -9.55 -4.45 24.72
N ALA A 426 -8.60 -3.94 23.91
CA ALA A 426 -8.71 -2.62 23.29
C ALA A 426 -9.89 -2.55 22.31
N ALA A 427 -10.07 -3.58 21.47
CA ALA A 427 -11.18 -3.67 20.53
C ALA A 427 -12.54 -3.74 21.27
N ALA A 428 -12.67 -4.57 22.31
CA ALA A 428 -13.89 -4.69 23.11
C ALA A 428 -14.25 -3.37 23.81
N ARG A 429 -13.26 -2.66 24.36
CA ARG A 429 -13.47 -1.33 24.97
C ARG A 429 -14.01 -0.31 23.98
N ASN A 430 -13.46 -0.29 22.75
CA ASN A 430 -13.90 0.67 21.73
C ASN A 430 -15.30 0.34 21.20
N LEU A 431 -15.68 -0.94 21.09
CA LEU A 431 -17.03 -1.36 20.73
C LEU A 431 -18.05 -0.93 21.80
N ALA A 432 -17.75 -1.14 23.08
CA ALA A 432 -18.63 -0.72 24.17
C ALA A 432 -18.88 0.81 24.20
N VAL A 433 -17.90 1.61 23.76
CA VAL A 433 -18.06 3.08 23.60
C VAL A 433 -18.85 3.46 22.34
N GLU A 434 -19.01 2.54 21.38
CA GLU A 434 -19.83 2.77 20.18
C GLU A 434 -21.31 2.42 20.39
N GLU A 435 -21.61 1.53 21.32
CA GLU A 435 -22.98 1.05 21.62
C GLU A 435 -23.67 1.84 22.77
N GLY A 436 -22.93 2.60 23.58
CA GLY A 436 -23.42 3.44 24.67
C GLY A 436 -23.40 4.92 24.30
#